data_590560d319c4251ab521b90013fb077e
#
_entry.id   590560d319c4251ab521b90013fb077e
#
_cell.length_a   1.000
_cell.length_b   1.000
_cell.length_c   1.000
_cell.angle_alpha   90.00
_cell.angle_beta   90.00
_cell.angle_gamma   90.00
#
_symmetry.space_group_name_H-M   'P 1'
#
loop_
_entity.id
_entity.type
_entity.pdbx_description
1 polymer ?
#
loop_
_entity_poly.entity_id
_entity_poly.type
_entity_poly.pdbx_seq_one_letter_code
_entity_poly.pdbx_strand_id
1 'polypeptide(L)'
;MSVPTGPKIITSRFDVADGHTYAGYVRTGGYQSLRKAVGTMTPQQVHDEVKAAEIQGRGGAGFPAGTKWGFLPADVHPRYLVINGDESEPGTYKDRMLMELDPHQLIEGILLACYALNAAQAFLYVRGEMALAQERLAQALNDAYANNMVGKNICGSQFSVDITLTWGAGAYIVGEETALIESLEGERGMPRLKPPFFPAVK
;
A
#
# COMPACT_ATOMS: atom_id res chain seq x y z
N MET A 1 -25.44 15.21 12.33
CA MET A 1 -24.08 14.79 12.73
C MET A 1 -23.13 15.88 12.27
N SER A 2 -22.34 16.47 13.18
CA SER A 2 -21.32 17.46 12.79
C SER A 2 -20.17 16.73 12.06
N VAL A 3 -19.81 17.22 10.88
CA VAL A 3 -18.62 16.74 10.16
C VAL A 3 -17.39 17.05 11.04
N PRO A 4 -16.45 16.12 11.24
CA PRO A 4 -15.23 16.41 11.99
C PRO A 4 -14.48 17.60 11.38
N THR A 5 -14.19 18.61 12.19
CA THR A 5 -13.54 19.86 11.77
C THR A 5 -12.01 19.79 11.80
N GLY A 6 -11.43 18.58 11.93
CA GLY A 6 -9.99 18.37 11.94
C GLY A 6 -9.35 18.54 10.53
N PRO A 7 -8.02 18.76 10.48
CA PRO A 7 -7.33 18.89 9.19
C PRO A 7 -7.46 17.60 8.37
N LYS A 8 -7.79 17.73 7.09
CA LYS A 8 -7.78 16.61 6.14
C LYS A 8 -6.31 16.30 5.81
N ILE A 9 -5.81 15.14 6.22
CA ILE A 9 -4.45 14.69 5.91
C ILE A 9 -4.51 13.66 4.77
N ILE A 10 -5.02 12.46 5.04
CA ILE A 10 -5.11 11.38 4.05
C ILE A 10 -6.10 11.74 2.93
N THR A 11 -7.17 12.44 3.26
CA THR A 11 -8.25 12.82 2.32
C THR A 11 -8.08 14.22 1.73
N SER A 12 -6.90 14.80 1.84
CA SER A 12 -6.66 16.20 1.43
C SER A 12 -6.89 16.45 -0.07
N ARG A 13 -6.71 15.41 -0.89
CA ARG A 13 -6.90 15.48 -2.36
C ARG A 13 -8.24 14.97 -2.85
N PHE A 14 -9.12 14.48 -1.99
CA PHE A 14 -10.42 13.93 -2.43
C PHE A 14 -11.32 14.94 -3.14
N ASP A 15 -11.16 16.21 -2.84
CA ASP A 15 -11.92 17.30 -3.47
C ASP A 15 -11.23 17.86 -4.75
N VAL A 16 -10.10 17.29 -5.15
CA VAL A 16 -9.39 17.67 -6.37
C VAL A 16 -9.93 16.86 -7.54
N ALA A 17 -10.56 17.51 -8.50
CA ALA A 17 -11.31 16.86 -9.59
C ALA A 17 -10.49 15.84 -10.40
N ASP A 18 -9.19 16.11 -10.62
CA ASP A 18 -8.24 15.22 -11.30
C ASP A 18 -7.21 14.59 -10.36
N GLY A 19 -7.48 14.55 -9.05
CA GLY A 19 -6.58 14.03 -8.02
C GLY A 19 -6.14 12.57 -8.23
N HIS A 20 -6.98 11.80 -8.92
CA HIS A 20 -6.71 10.41 -9.28
C HIS A 20 -5.72 10.23 -10.45
N THR A 21 -5.37 11.31 -11.16
CA THR A 21 -4.42 11.27 -12.27
C THR A 21 -3.00 11.56 -11.82
N TYR A 22 -2.01 11.06 -12.56
CA TYR A 22 -0.60 11.37 -12.29
C TYR A 22 -0.32 12.89 -12.27
N ALA A 23 -0.84 13.61 -13.26
CA ALA A 23 -0.65 15.06 -13.34
C ALA A 23 -1.27 15.81 -12.15
N GLY A 24 -2.50 15.46 -11.76
CA GLY A 24 -3.17 16.02 -10.58
C GLY A 24 -2.44 15.72 -9.29
N TYR A 25 -1.97 14.49 -9.13
CA TYR A 25 -1.20 14.07 -7.97
C TYR A 25 0.13 14.84 -7.84
N VAL A 26 0.93 14.91 -8.90
CA VAL A 26 2.21 15.65 -8.91
C VAL A 26 2.02 17.14 -8.68
N ARG A 27 1.01 17.75 -9.30
CA ARG A 27 0.67 19.17 -9.12
C ARG A 27 0.37 19.51 -7.65
N THR A 28 -0.20 18.59 -6.91
CA THR A 28 -0.53 18.74 -5.48
C THR A 28 0.57 18.24 -4.52
N GLY A 29 1.78 18.03 -5.02
CA GLY A 29 2.94 17.66 -4.22
C GLY A 29 3.20 16.16 -4.09
N GLY A 30 2.51 15.35 -4.87
CA GLY A 30 2.71 13.90 -4.89
C GLY A 30 4.09 13.48 -5.38
N TYR A 31 4.54 12.30 -4.96
CA TYR A 31 5.86 11.70 -5.19
C TYR A 31 7.07 12.49 -4.68
N GLN A 32 6.87 13.60 -3.97
CA GLN A 32 7.98 14.34 -3.35
C GLN A 32 8.61 13.56 -2.20
N SER A 33 7.79 12.86 -1.40
CA SER A 33 8.27 12.02 -0.29
C SER A 33 9.09 10.84 -0.82
N LEU A 34 8.64 10.19 -1.89
CA LEU A 34 9.39 9.12 -2.54
C LEU A 34 10.74 9.62 -3.06
N ARG A 35 10.77 10.74 -3.80
CA ARG A 35 12.01 11.34 -4.31
C ARG A 35 12.98 11.69 -3.19
N LYS A 36 12.49 12.27 -2.10
CA LYS A 36 13.28 12.56 -0.90
C LYS A 36 13.86 11.27 -0.32
N ALA A 37 13.01 10.26 -0.11
CA ALA A 37 13.42 9.00 0.50
C ALA A 37 14.53 8.32 -0.30
N VAL A 38 14.31 8.04 -1.59
CA VAL A 38 15.29 7.30 -2.40
C VAL A 38 16.52 8.12 -2.78
N GLY A 39 16.45 9.46 -2.74
CA GLY A 39 17.56 10.36 -3.08
C GLY A 39 18.46 10.74 -1.91
N THR A 40 17.93 10.81 -0.69
CA THR A 40 18.65 11.41 0.45
C THR A 40 18.57 10.65 1.76
N MET A 41 17.72 9.60 1.85
CA MET A 41 17.53 8.84 3.09
C MET A 41 17.94 7.39 2.91
N THR A 42 18.35 6.76 4.01
CA THR A 42 18.51 5.31 4.05
C THR A 42 17.16 4.62 4.32
N PRO A 43 17.00 3.34 3.96
CA PRO A 43 15.80 2.55 4.32
C PRO A 43 15.46 2.62 5.82
N GLN A 44 16.48 2.56 6.69
CA GLN A 44 16.29 2.66 8.14
C GLN A 44 15.74 4.03 8.56
N GLN A 45 16.22 5.12 7.96
CA GLN A 45 15.71 6.48 8.27
C GLN A 45 14.25 6.63 7.87
N VAL A 46 13.81 6.03 6.75
CA VAL A 46 12.38 6.01 6.36
C VAL A 46 11.55 5.20 7.35
N HIS A 47 12.06 4.04 7.79
CA HIS A 47 11.42 3.24 8.83
C HIS A 47 11.26 4.03 10.14
N ASP A 48 12.31 4.72 10.57
CA ASP A 48 12.31 5.50 11.80
C ASP A 48 11.31 6.68 11.74
N GLU A 49 11.19 7.36 10.58
CA GLU A 49 10.16 8.39 10.37
C GLU A 49 8.74 7.82 10.49
N VAL A 50 8.47 6.65 9.88
CA VAL A 50 7.15 5.98 9.99
C VAL A 50 6.87 5.56 11.43
N LYS A 51 7.89 5.10 12.17
CA LYS A 51 7.76 4.75 13.57
C LYS A 51 7.49 5.97 14.44
N ALA A 52 8.21 7.07 14.21
CA ALA A 52 8.01 8.33 14.94
C ALA A 52 6.65 8.98 14.67
N ALA A 53 6.10 8.79 13.47
CA ALA A 53 4.78 9.28 13.09
C ALA A 53 3.62 8.50 13.74
N GLU A 54 3.90 7.38 14.39
CA GLU A 54 2.92 6.51 15.07
C GLU A 54 1.71 6.13 14.20
N ILE A 55 1.94 5.95 12.90
CA ILE A 55 0.88 5.56 11.96
C ILE A 55 0.32 4.20 12.35
N GLN A 56 -0.99 4.16 12.58
CA GLN A 56 -1.71 2.96 12.99
C GLN A 56 -2.44 2.32 11.81
N GLY A 57 -2.47 0.98 11.81
CA GLY A 57 -3.30 0.22 10.89
C GLY A 57 -4.79 0.53 11.06
N ARG A 58 -5.54 0.55 9.96
CA ARG A 58 -6.98 0.82 9.94
C ARG A 58 -7.84 -0.38 9.49
N GLY A 59 -7.23 -1.55 9.43
CA GLY A 59 -7.93 -2.80 9.13
C GLY A 59 -8.38 -3.59 10.37
N GLY A 60 -8.15 -3.07 11.58
CA GLY A 60 -8.50 -3.78 12.83
C GLY A 60 -8.00 -3.06 14.07
N ALA A 61 -7.13 -3.72 14.85
CA ALA A 61 -6.72 -3.31 16.19
C ALA A 61 -5.89 -2.02 16.29
N GLY A 62 -5.57 -1.36 15.20
CA GLY A 62 -4.82 -0.09 15.23
C GLY A 62 -3.35 -0.25 15.61
N PHE A 63 -2.73 -1.40 15.29
CA PHE A 63 -1.34 -1.63 15.63
C PHE A 63 -0.40 -0.66 14.90
N PRO A 64 0.64 -0.08 15.57
CA PRO A 64 1.56 0.86 14.95
C PRO A 64 2.37 0.21 13.82
N ALA A 65 2.28 0.76 12.61
CA ALA A 65 2.90 0.21 11.41
C ALA A 65 4.43 0.11 11.53
N GLY A 66 5.10 1.17 11.99
CA GLY A 66 6.55 1.17 12.16
C GLY A 66 7.05 0.15 13.17
N THR A 67 6.27 -0.12 14.24
CA THR A 67 6.59 -1.19 15.20
C THR A 67 6.43 -2.57 14.55
N LYS A 68 5.36 -2.78 13.78
CA LYS A 68 5.13 -4.04 13.04
C LYS A 68 6.26 -4.33 12.04
N TRP A 69 6.73 -3.32 11.35
CA TRP A 69 7.85 -3.44 10.41
C TRP A 69 9.15 -3.89 11.09
N GLY A 70 9.38 -3.46 12.34
CA GLY A 70 10.54 -3.86 13.13
C GLY A 70 10.56 -5.33 13.56
N PHE A 71 9.47 -6.08 13.39
CA PHE A 71 9.43 -7.52 13.69
C PHE A 71 10.01 -8.38 12.57
N LEU A 72 10.27 -7.82 11.40
CA LEU A 72 10.84 -8.57 10.29
C LEU A 72 12.29 -8.96 10.60
N PRO A 73 12.67 -10.25 10.50
CA PRO A 73 14.04 -10.69 10.66
C PRO A 73 14.96 -9.98 9.66
N ALA A 74 16.12 -9.50 10.12
CA ALA A 74 17.02 -8.69 9.30
C ALA A 74 17.65 -9.47 8.13
N ASP A 75 17.84 -10.76 8.29
CA ASP A 75 18.56 -11.68 7.41
C ASP A 75 17.66 -12.50 6.47
N VAL A 76 16.34 -12.32 6.54
CA VAL A 76 15.39 -13.05 5.68
C VAL A 76 15.11 -12.26 4.41
N HIS A 77 15.49 -12.81 3.25
CA HIS A 77 15.26 -12.28 1.91
C HIS A 77 14.99 -13.40 0.91
N PRO A 78 14.28 -13.17 -0.21
CA PRO A 78 13.61 -11.90 -0.55
C PRO A 78 12.41 -11.61 0.36
N ARG A 79 12.06 -10.33 0.50
CA ARG A 79 10.84 -9.88 1.19
C ARG A 79 9.80 -9.43 0.17
N TYR A 80 8.55 -9.69 0.49
CA TYR A 80 7.40 -9.28 -0.32
C TYR A 80 6.48 -8.40 0.52
N LEU A 81 5.95 -7.34 -0.09
CA LEU A 81 4.95 -6.49 0.55
C LEU A 81 3.57 -6.86 -0.02
N VAL A 82 2.66 -7.28 0.84
CA VAL A 82 1.28 -7.55 0.46
C VAL A 82 0.38 -6.45 1.02
N ILE A 83 -0.33 -5.76 0.12
CA ILE A 83 -1.28 -4.70 0.45
C ILE A 83 -2.68 -5.27 0.36
N ASN A 84 -3.36 -5.27 1.49
CA ASN A 84 -4.72 -5.76 1.60
C ASN A 84 -5.71 -4.65 1.23
N GLY A 85 -6.23 -4.69 0.02
CA GLY A 85 -7.31 -3.86 -0.50
C GLY A 85 -8.66 -4.62 -0.60
N ASP A 86 -8.80 -5.74 0.12
CA ASP A 86 -10.07 -6.47 0.23
C ASP A 86 -10.93 -5.88 1.35
N GLU A 87 -11.62 -4.79 1.06
CA GLU A 87 -12.54 -4.13 1.98
C GLU A 87 -13.94 -4.72 1.82
N SER A 88 -14.24 -5.75 2.61
CA SER A 88 -15.46 -6.55 2.48
C SER A 88 -16.43 -6.39 3.66
N GLU A 89 -16.03 -5.68 4.73
CA GLU A 89 -16.90 -5.43 5.88
C GLU A 89 -18.05 -4.49 5.50
N PRO A 90 -19.34 -4.89 5.73
CA PRO A 90 -20.48 -4.05 5.42
C PRO A 90 -20.42 -2.67 6.08
N GLY A 91 -20.67 -1.62 5.29
CA GLY A 91 -20.61 -0.23 5.75
C GLY A 91 -19.21 0.40 5.76
N THR A 92 -18.16 -0.35 5.41
CA THR A 92 -16.80 0.16 5.28
C THR A 92 -16.52 0.58 3.84
N TYR A 93 -15.92 1.76 3.67
CA TYR A 93 -15.63 2.34 2.34
C TYR A 93 -14.36 3.23 2.35
N LYS A 94 -13.56 3.19 3.39
CA LYS A 94 -12.35 4.02 3.55
C LYS A 94 -11.27 3.70 2.51
N ASP A 95 -11.03 2.40 2.27
CA ASP A 95 -10.00 1.95 1.33
C ASP A 95 -10.48 2.12 -0.12
N ARG A 96 -11.75 1.84 -0.38
CA ARG A 96 -12.37 2.11 -1.69
C ARG A 96 -12.21 3.57 -2.10
N MET A 97 -12.52 4.50 -1.20
CA MET A 97 -12.38 5.93 -1.49
C MET A 97 -10.93 6.33 -1.80
N LEU A 98 -9.96 5.79 -1.07
CA LEU A 98 -8.54 6.04 -1.35
C LEU A 98 -8.14 5.51 -2.73
N MET A 99 -8.52 4.28 -3.06
CA MET A 99 -8.20 3.65 -4.34
C MET A 99 -8.87 4.34 -5.53
N GLU A 100 -10.08 4.87 -5.35
CA GLU A 100 -10.83 5.55 -6.41
C GLU A 100 -10.41 7.03 -6.60
N LEU A 101 -10.13 7.75 -5.51
CA LEU A 101 -9.95 9.21 -5.54
C LEU A 101 -8.47 9.65 -5.49
N ASP A 102 -7.60 8.84 -4.86
CA ASP A 102 -6.17 9.16 -4.72
C ASP A 102 -5.28 7.90 -4.85
N PRO A 103 -5.38 7.15 -5.98
CA PRO A 103 -4.64 5.89 -6.17
C PRO A 103 -3.12 6.08 -6.15
N HIS A 104 -2.62 7.24 -6.60
CA HIS A 104 -1.19 7.55 -6.58
C HIS A 104 -0.63 7.72 -5.16
N GLN A 105 -1.44 8.21 -4.19
CA GLN A 105 -1.03 8.26 -2.78
C GLN A 105 -0.81 6.84 -2.23
N LEU A 106 -1.68 5.89 -2.60
CA LEU A 106 -1.50 4.49 -2.23
C LEU A 106 -0.21 3.92 -2.85
N ILE A 107 0.02 4.15 -4.14
CA ILE A 107 1.23 3.70 -4.85
C ILE A 107 2.49 4.30 -4.20
N GLU A 108 2.53 5.60 -3.92
CA GLU A 108 3.67 6.22 -3.23
C GLU A 108 3.91 5.60 -1.85
N GLY A 109 2.84 5.33 -1.08
CA GLY A 109 2.93 4.66 0.21
C GLY A 109 3.50 3.24 0.12
N ILE A 110 3.09 2.47 -0.90
CA ILE A 110 3.64 1.13 -1.19
C ILE A 110 5.15 1.21 -1.48
N LEU A 111 5.56 2.16 -2.31
CA LEU A 111 6.97 2.34 -2.69
C LEU A 111 7.84 2.73 -1.50
N LEU A 112 7.35 3.63 -0.64
CA LEU A 112 8.04 4.02 0.60
C LEU A 112 8.18 2.83 1.56
N ALA A 113 7.13 2.01 1.69
CA ALA A 113 7.18 0.79 2.50
C ALA A 113 8.16 -0.24 1.90
N CYS A 114 8.14 -0.47 0.59
CA CYS A 114 9.08 -1.35 -0.09
C CYS A 114 10.52 -0.90 0.10
N TYR A 115 10.79 0.40 -0.01
CA TYR A 115 12.10 0.97 0.22
C TYR A 115 12.58 0.75 1.66
N ALA A 116 11.76 1.11 2.64
CA ALA A 116 12.08 0.95 4.06
C ALA A 116 12.32 -0.50 4.48
N LEU A 117 11.62 -1.45 3.86
CA LEU A 117 11.66 -2.89 4.21
C LEU A 117 12.60 -3.70 3.32
N ASN A 118 13.25 -3.09 2.30
CA ASN A 118 13.98 -3.81 1.26
C ASN A 118 13.13 -4.93 0.62
N ALA A 119 11.88 -4.62 0.30
CA ALA A 119 10.99 -5.56 -0.36
C ALA A 119 11.36 -5.69 -1.86
N ALA A 120 11.41 -6.92 -2.33
CA ALA A 120 11.75 -7.24 -3.72
C ALA A 120 10.57 -6.98 -4.68
N GLN A 121 9.34 -7.12 -4.18
CA GLN A 121 8.12 -6.93 -4.95
C GLN A 121 6.94 -6.60 -4.03
N ALA A 122 5.96 -5.87 -4.54
CA ALA A 122 4.68 -5.63 -3.89
C ALA A 122 3.53 -6.30 -4.63
N PHE A 123 2.55 -6.79 -3.86
CA PHE A 123 1.28 -7.33 -4.36
C PHE A 123 0.15 -6.49 -3.78
N LEU A 124 -0.62 -5.83 -4.66
CA LEU A 124 -1.79 -5.08 -4.27
C LEU A 124 -3.04 -5.92 -4.60
N TYR A 125 -3.64 -6.47 -3.56
CA TYR A 125 -4.84 -7.30 -3.67
C TYR A 125 -6.08 -6.44 -3.46
N VAL A 126 -6.96 -6.38 -4.44
CA VAL A 126 -8.17 -5.54 -4.44
C VAL A 126 -9.41 -6.41 -4.58
N ARG A 127 -10.43 -6.13 -3.79
CA ARG A 127 -11.71 -6.82 -3.84
C ARG A 127 -12.32 -6.81 -5.26
N GLY A 128 -12.81 -7.96 -5.71
CA GLY A 128 -13.30 -8.16 -7.09
C GLY A 128 -14.45 -7.24 -7.49
N GLU A 129 -15.33 -6.85 -6.54
CA GLU A 129 -16.49 -6.00 -6.80
C GLU A 129 -16.17 -4.50 -6.92
N MET A 130 -14.93 -4.09 -6.65
CA MET A 130 -14.52 -2.67 -6.72
C MET A 130 -14.03 -2.27 -8.12
N ALA A 131 -14.90 -2.37 -9.13
CA ALA A 131 -14.54 -2.17 -10.53
C ALA A 131 -13.86 -0.80 -10.80
N LEU A 132 -14.39 0.29 -10.25
CA LEU A 132 -13.80 1.62 -10.43
C LEU A 132 -12.43 1.74 -9.76
N ALA A 133 -12.26 1.19 -8.56
CA ALA A 133 -10.97 1.17 -7.88
C ALA A 133 -9.92 0.39 -8.69
N GLN A 134 -10.31 -0.74 -9.27
CA GLN A 134 -9.45 -1.55 -10.14
C GLN A 134 -9.00 -0.78 -11.38
N GLU A 135 -9.93 -0.12 -12.07
CA GLU A 135 -9.64 0.73 -13.23
C GLU A 135 -8.68 1.87 -12.87
N ARG A 136 -8.96 2.60 -11.78
CA ARG A 136 -8.14 3.73 -11.31
C ARG A 136 -6.73 3.29 -10.92
N LEU A 137 -6.60 2.17 -10.23
CA LEU A 137 -5.30 1.62 -9.83
C LEU A 137 -4.51 1.10 -11.03
N ALA A 138 -5.14 0.42 -11.97
CA ALA A 138 -4.48 -0.03 -13.19
C ALA A 138 -3.94 1.15 -14.00
N GLN A 139 -4.75 2.20 -14.18
CA GLN A 139 -4.31 3.43 -14.86
C GLN A 139 -3.18 4.10 -14.09
N ALA A 140 -3.32 4.28 -12.78
CA ALA A 140 -2.30 4.93 -11.94
C ALA A 140 -0.96 4.15 -11.92
N LEU A 141 -1.00 2.82 -11.95
CA LEU A 141 0.21 2.00 -12.08
C LEU A 141 0.86 2.19 -13.46
N ASN A 142 0.09 2.17 -14.54
CA ASN A 142 0.63 2.43 -15.88
C ASN A 142 1.30 3.81 -15.95
N ASP A 143 0.66 4.83 -15.41
CA ASP A 143 1.23 6.18 -15.34
C ASP A 143 2.50 6.24 -14.48
N ALA A 144 2.52 5.53 -13.34
CA ALA A 144 3.67 5.46 -12.47
C ALA A 144 4.87 4.76 -13.12
N TYR A 145 4.64 3.67 -13.87
CA TYR A 145 5.68 3.01 -14.68
C TYR A 145 6.19 3.94 -15.78
N ALA A 146 5.30 4.59 -16.54
CA ALA A 146 5.66 5.49 -17.63
C ALA A 146 6.49 6.70 -17.16
N ASN A 147 6.34 7.11 -15.90
CA ASN A 147 7.05 8.24 -15.30
C ASN A 147 8.20 7.83 -14.38
N ASN A 148 8.65 6.60 -14.44
CA ASN A 148 9.77 6.06 -13.64
C ASN A 148 9.57 6.20 -12.12
N MET A 149 8.31 6.10 -11.66
CA MET A 149 7.99 6.03 -10.23
C MET A 149 7.93 4.59 -9.73
N VAL A 150 7.74 3.59 -10.61
CA VAL A 150 7.71 2.15 -10.33
C VAL A 150 8.63 1.44 -11.33
N GLY A 151 9.14 0.28 -10.99
CA GLY A 151 10.00 -0.54 -11.85
C GLY A 151 11.48 -0.43 -11.51
N LYS A 152 12.33 -0.23 -12.52
CA LYS A 152 13.79 -0.18 -12.36
C LYS A 152 14.29 1.23 -12.14
N ASN A 153 15.29 1.37 -11.24
CA ASN A 153 15.99 2.63 -10.98
C ASN A 153 15.05 3.81 -10.68
N ILE A 154 14.09 3.59 -9.80
CA ILE A 154 13.02 4.53 -9.46
C ILE A 154 13.59 5.91 -9.13
N CYS A 155 13.05 6.96 -9.75
CA CYS A 155 13.53 8.34 -9.63
C CYS A 155 15.03 8.51 -9.92
N GLY A 156 15.64 7.62 -10.73
CA GLY A 156 17.08 7.64 -11.04
C GLY A 156 17.99 7.10 -9.91
N SER A 157 17.42 6.47 -8.89
CA SER A 157 18.14 5.82 -7.78
C SER A 157 18.51 4.37 -8.13
N GLN A 158 19.15 3.66 -7.20
CA GLN A 158 19.39 2.21 -7.30
C GLN A 158 18.17 1.37 -6.87
N PHE A 159 17.14 2.00 -6.31
CA PHE A 159 15.95 1.32 -5.85
C PHE A 159 15.11 0.86 -7.04
N SER A 160 14.70 -0.40 -6.99
CA SER A 160 13.87 -1.04 -8.02
C SER A 160 12.85 -1.94 -7.34
N VAL A 161 11.58 -1.79 -7.70
CA VAL A 161 10.50 -2.65 -7.22
C VAL A 161 9.36 -2.65 -8.23
N ASP A 162 8.74 -3.81 -8.41
CA ASP A 162 7.54 -3.97 -9.21
C ASP A 162 6.31 -4.10 -8.30
N ILE A 163 5.16 -3.65 -8.79
CA ILE A 163 3.86 -3.77 -8.13
C ILE A 163 2.94 -4.62 -9.00
N THR A 164 2.51 -5.76 -8.47
CA THR A 164 1.51 -6.61 -9.12
C THR A 164 0.14 -6.28 -8.56
N LEU A 165 -0.79 -5.90 -9.42
CA LEU A 165 -2.18 -5.67 -9.08
C LEU A 165 -2.97 -6.97 -9.28
N THR A 166 -3.67 -7.42 -8.24
CA THR A 166 -4.43 -8.68 -8.23
C THR A 166 -5.88 -8.43 -7.84
N TRP A 167 -6.79 -9.10 -8.54
CA TRP A 167 -8.23 -9.00 -8.30
C TRP A 167 -8.71 -10.19 -7.49
N GLY A 168 -9.39 -9.91 -6.39
CA GLY A 168 -10.07 -10.92 -5.60
C GLY A 168 -11.33 -11.44 -6.31
N ALA A 169 -11.78 -12.63 -5.89
CA ALA A 169 -12.98 -13.28 -6.42
C ALA A 169 -14.25 -13.07 -5.55
N GLY A 170 -14.24 -12.06 -4.64
CA GLY A 170 -15.40 -11.65 -3.85
C GLY A 170 -15.65 -12.42 -2.55
N ALA A 171 -14.71 -13.25 -2.10
CA ALA A 171 -14.87 -13.95 -0.82
C ALA A 171 -14.50 -13.03 0.35
N TYR A 172 -15.45 -12.77 1.27
CA TYR A 172 -15.22 -11.95 2.48
C TYR A 172 -14.00 -12.38 3.30
N ILE A 173 -13.80 -13.70 3.43
CA ILE A 173 -12.73 -14.25 4.27
C ILE A 173 -11.32 -13.92 3.77
N VAL A 174 -11.14 -13.56 2.50
CA VAL A 174 -9.81 -13.18 1.97
C VAL A 174 -9.33 -11.81 2.45
N GLY A 175 -10.14 -11.05 3.16
CA GLY A 175 -9.70 -9.90 3.96
C GLY A 175 -8.84 -10.30 5.16
N GLU A 176 -8.90 -11.57 5.59
CA GLU A 176 -7.97 -12.13 6.58
C GLU A 176 -6.61 -12.39 5.92
N GLU A 177 -5.51 -12.00 6.57
CA GLU A 177 -4.18 -11.94 5.96
C GLU A 177 -3.66 -13.27 5.41
N THR A 178 -3.96 -14.41 6.08
CA THR A 178 -3.49 -15.72 5.62
C THR A 178 -4.35 -16.27 4.48
N ALA A 179 -5.65 -16.01 4.50
CA ALA A 179 -6.56 -16.36 3.41
C ALA A 179 -6.25 -15.55 2.14
N LEU A 180 -5.86 -14.27 2.29
CA LEU A 180 -5.41 -13.45 1.18
C LEU A 180 -4.15 -14.03 0.55
N ILE A 181 -3.19 -14.47 1.35
CA ILE A 181 -1.95 -15.09 0.84
C ILE A 181 -2.26 -16.39 0.09
N GLU A 182 -3.11 -17.28 0.64
CA GLU A 182 -3.58 -18.48 -0.07
C GLU A 182 -4.16 -18.12 -1.46
N SER A 183 -5.02 -17.09 -1.50
CA SER A 183 -5.62 -16.63 -2.75
C SER A 183 -4.58 -16.09 -3.74
N LEU A 184 -3.54 -15.37 -3.26
CA LEU A 184 -2.43 -14.90 -4.11
C LEU A 184 -1.58 -16.06 -4.64
N GLU A 185 -1.44 -17.13 -3.88
CA GLU A 185 -0.72 -18.35 -4.26
C GLU A 185 -1.51 -19.24 -5.23
N GLY A 186 -2.77 -18.86 -5.55
CA GLY A 186 -3.66 -19.59 -6.46
C GLY A 186 -4.45 -20.71 -5.79
N GLU A 187 -4.40 -20.79 -4.47
CA GLU A 187 -5.13 -21.75 -3.68
C GLU A 187 -6.50 -21.20 -3.25
N ARG A 188 -7.32 -22.05 -2.65
CA ARG A 188 -8.59 -21.60 -2.08
C ARG A 188 -8.32 -20.66 -0.91
N GLY A 189 -8.84 -19.44 -0.96
CA GLY A 189 -8.65 -18.42 0.09
C GLY A 189 -9.29 -18.82 1.42
N MET A 190 -8.57 -19.63 2.20
CA MET A 190 -8.94 -20.06 3.55
C MET A 190 -7.85 -19.72 4.55
N PRO A 191 -8.21 -19.28 5.78
CA PRO A 191 -7.20 -19.00 6.80
C PRO A 191 -6.33 -20.20 7.14
N ARG A 192 -5.02 -19.93 7.34
CA ARG A 192 -4.05 -20.91 7.87
C ARG A 192 -3.95 -20.79 9.40
N LEU A 193 -3.41 -21.83 10.04
CA LEU A 193 -2.86 -21.67 11.38
C LEU A 193 -1.64 -20.75 11.32
N LYS A 194 -1.67 -19.67 12.10
CA LYS A 194 -0.55 -18.72 12.13
C LYS A 194 0.58 -19.28 12.96
N PRO A 195 1.80 -19.40 12.40
CA PRO A 195 2.96 -19.75 13.21
C PRO A 195 3.27 -18.61 14.19
N PRO A 196 4.05 -18.88 15.26
CA PRO A 196 4.55 -17.82 16.12
C PRO A 196 5.26 -16.75 15.29
N PHE A 197 5.03 -15.49 15.65
CA PHE A 197 5.62 -14.32 14.98
C PHE A 197 5.17 -14.07 13.51
N PHE A 198 4.07 -14.67 13.09
CA PHE A 198 3.47 -14.32 11.79
C PHE A 198 3.13 -12.80 11.70
N PRO A 199 3.34 -12.14 10.57
CA PRO A 199 3.79 -12.66 9.26
C PRO A 199 5.30 -12.70 9.04
N ALA A 200 6.10 -12.42 10.04
CA ALA A 200 7.54 -12.31 9.91
C ALA A 200 8.24 -13.68 9.74
N VAL A 201 7.57 -14.76 10.13
CA VAL A 201 8.09 -16.13 9.99
C VAL A 201 7.09 -16.94 9.16
N LYS A 202 7.58 -17.51 8.09
CA LYS A 202 6.83 -18.39 7.19
C LYS A 202 7.00 -19.83 7.64
#